data_2db5976c4d12250d1ea4df3bf9081672
#
_entry.id   2db5976c4d12250d1ea4df3bf9081672
#
_cell.length_a   1.000
_cell.length_b   1.000
_cell.length_c   1.000
_cell.angle_alpha   90.00
_cell.angle_beta   90.00
_cell.angle_gamma   90.00
#
_symmetry.space_group_name_H-M   'P 1'
#
loop_
_entity.id
_entity.type
_entity.pdbx_description
1 polymer ?
#
loop_
_entity_poly.entity_id
_entity_poly.type
_entity_poly.pdbx_seq_one_letter_code
_entity_poly.pdbx_strand_id
1 'polypeptide(L)'
;MNKEKITGAEALMRSLVNEGVDTIFGYPGGSIMPVFDALYDHADDFHGVLVRHEQGAVHAAQGYARSSGKVGACIVTSGPGATNTLTGISDAMLDSTPIVVIAGQVSTSVLGTDAFQEIDFVGITQPITKWSYQIRRPEDVAWAVARAFYIAGTGRPGPVVLDFNKDAQVALVDYLPATVDSVRSYVPYPSPSTAAVEEAARLINASERPFMLVGQGVELGEAHEELKELIEKADIPVARTLMGLSALPSDHPLCVGMLGMHGNYGPNVNTNECDLLIAVGMRFSDRVTGNINTYAKQAKVVHIDIDHAEINKNVPVDVSIVGDCKEVLPMLTAIVEHGKHSEWIESFAKYNAIEDEKVTRKALNPECGPLLMGEVARKVSEATGNSAVLVTDVGQNQMMSSRYFKFTKPRSILTSGGLGTMGYGLPAAIGATIAVPERTVCLFTGDGGFQMNIQELGTIMEQRAAVKMILLNNNYLGNVRQWQELFFNHRYSWTPMLNPDYALIAQGYGIPSRLVVEREDLDDAIREMLETDGPFLLHVAVKEEANVMPMTPPGATVSEMIFE
;
A
#
# COMPACT_ATOMS: atom_id res chain seq x y z
N MET A 1 -12.37 17.24 -39.99
CA MET A 1 -11.28 16.29 -39.73
C MET A 1 -11.67 14.97 -40.39
N ASN A 2 -10.83 14.41 -41.25
CA ASN A 2 -11.08 13.06 -41.76
C ASN A 2 -11.03 12.11 -40.54
N LYS A 3 -12.12 11.40 -40.30
CA LYS A 3 -12.16 10.35 -39.28
C LYS A 3 -11.28 9.20 -39.77
N GLU A 4 -10.28 8.86 -39.01
CA GLU A 4 -9.44 7.70 -39.27
C GLU A 4 -10.14 6.46 -38.74
N LYS A 5 -10.31 5.42 -39.59
CA LYS A 5 -10.85 4.14 -39.17
C LYS A 5 -9.74 3.26 -38.65
N ILE A 6 -9.80 2.93 -37.38
CA ILE A 6 -8.85 2.07 -36.68
C ILE A 6 -9.57 0.93 -35.98
N THR A 7 -8.83 -0.10 -35.57
CA THR A 7 -9.39 -1.20 -34.78
C THR A 7 -9.69 -0.74 -33.35
N GLY A 8 -10.57 -1.48 -32.64
CA GLY A 8 -10.81 -1.23 -31.21
C GLY A 8 -9.55 -1.41 -30.36
N ALA A 9 -8.65 -2.32 -30.73
CA ALA A 9 -7.36 -2.51 -30.09
C ALA A 9 -6.46 -1.27 -30.23
N GLU A 10 -6.35 -0.71 -31.43
CA GLU A 10 -5.63 0.54 -31.67
C GLU A 10 -6.29 1.73 -30.96
N ALA A 11 -7.64 1.75 -30.91
CA ALA A 11 -8.36 2.77 -30.14
C ALA A 11 -8.05 2.69 -28.64
N LEU A 12 -7.85 1.49 -28.09
CA LEU A 12 -7.41 1.30 -26.71
C LEU A 12 -6.01 1.90 -26.48
N MET A 13 -5.03 1.58 -27.35
CA MET A 13 -3.66 2.11 -27.23
C MET A 13 -3.65 3.64 -27.25
N ARG A 14 -4.30 4.26 -28.23
CA ARG A 14 -4.41 5.74 -28.31
C ARG A 14 -5.12 6.34 -27.10
N SER A 15 -6.11 5.64 -26.55
CA SER A 15 -6.82 6.13 -25.36
C SER A 15 -5.94 6.04 -24.13
N LEU A 16 -5.12 5.00 -23.96
CA LEU A 16 -4.14 4.90 -22.86
C LEU A 16 -3.07 5.99 -22.95
N VAL A 17 -2.58 6.31 -24.16
CA VAL A 17 -1.66 7.45 -24.36
C VAL A 17 -2.33 8.77 -23.94
N ASN A 18 -3.60 8.98 -24.30
CA ASN A 18 -4.35 10.18 -23.93
C ASN A 18 -4.54 10.33 -22.41
N GLU A 19 -4.64 9.21 -21.67
CA GLU A 19 -4.70 9.20 -20.20
C GLU A 19 -3.31 9.32 -19.54
N GLY A 20 -2.24 9.46 -20.32
CA GLY A 20 -0.87 9.62 -19.83
C GLY A 20 -0.26 8.36 -19.26
N VAL A 21 -0.74 7.19 -19.66
CA VAL A 21 -0.12 5.90 -19.33
C VAL A 21 1.23 5.82 -20.04
N ASP A 22 2.27 5.51 -19.30
CA ASP A 22 3.62 5.30 -19.81
C ASP A 22 4.14 3.88 -19.53
N THR A 23 3.48 3.14 -18.64
CA THR A 23 3.90 1.80 -18.21
C THR A 23 2.71 0.86 -18.16
N ILE A 24 2.87 -0.32 -18.74
CA ILE A 24 1.84 -1.38 -18.77
C ILE A 24 2.43 -2.68 -18.22
N PHE A 25 1.81 -3.22 -17.17
CA PHE A 25 2.12 -4.55 -16.65
C PHE A 25 1.16 -5.56 -17.27
N GLY A 26 1.64 -6.69 -17.77
CA GLY A 26 0.70 -7.60 -18.41
C GLY A 26 1.23 -8.99 -18.72
N TYR A 27 0.28 -9.83 -19.15
CA TYR A 27 0.56 -11.18 -19.63
C TYR A 27 -0.33 -11.49 -20.84
N PRO A 28 0.25 -11.79 -22.01
CA PRO A 28 -0.51 -12.03 -23.24
C PRO A 28 -1.28 -13.35 -23.20
N GLY A 29 -2.35 -13.42 -23.99
CA GLY A 29 -3.12 -14.64 -24.19
C GLY A 29 -4.13 -14.50 -25.33
N GLY A 30 -4.83 -15.58 -25.67
CA GLY A 30 -5.64 -15.70 -26.90
C GLY A 30 -6.74 -14.66 -27.08
N SER A 31 -7.42 -14.26 -25.98
CA SER A 31 -8.55 -13.34 -26.04
C SER A 31 -8.16 -11.86 -26.00
N ILE A 32 -6.87 -11.55 -25.78
CA ILE A 32 -6.34 -10.18 -25.75
C ILE A 32 -5.27 -9.96 -26.83
N MET A 33 -5.02 -10.96 -27.68
CA MET A 33 -3.98 -10.91 -28.70
C MET A 33 -4.05 -9.68 -29.61
N PRO A 34 -5.23 -9.23 -30.10
CA PRO A 34 -5.28 -8.03 -30.93
C PRO A 34 -4.76 -6.76 -30.23
N VAL A 35 -4.91 -6.68 -28.90
CA VAL A 35 -4.37 -5.57 -28.09
C VAL A 35 -2.85 -5.66 -27.99
N PHE A 36 -2.28 -6.85 -27.78
CA PHE A 36 -0.83 -7.04 -27.78
C PHE A 36 -0.19 -6.87 -29.16
N ASP A 37 -0.94 -7.14 -30.25
CA ASP A 37 -0.51 -6.83 -31.62
C ASP A 37 -0.43 -5.31 -31.84
N ALA A 38 -1.47 -4.56 -31.41
CA ALA A 38 -1.44 -3.11 -31.46
C ALA A 38 -0.36 -2.49 -30.55
N LEU A 39 -0.10 -3.07 -29.39
CA LEU A 39 0.97 -2.63 -28.49
C LEU A 39 2.37 -2.70 -29.13
N TYR A 40 2.59 -3.61 -30.07
CA TYR A 40 3.85 -3.72 -30.82
C TYR A 40 4.15 -2.43 -31.59
N ASP A 41 3.13 -1.81 -32.20
CA ASP A 41 3.26 -0.56 -32.95
C ASP A 41 3.41 0.68 -32.02
N HIS A 42 3.12 0.53 -30.73
CA HIS A 42 3.21 1.55 -29.68
C HIS A 42 4.37 1.31 -28.69
N ALA A 43 5.39 0.57 -29.09
CA ALA A 43 6.54 0.25 -28.23
C ALA A 43 7.33 1.49 -27.75
N ASP A 44 7.27 2.60 -28.49
CA ASP A 44 7.89 3.87 -28.11
C ASP A 44 7.02 4.69 -27.13
N ASP A 45 5.72 4.40 -27.04
CA ASP A 45 4.78 5.11 -26.15
C ASP A 45 4.71 4.47 -24.76
N PHE A 46 4.97 3.17 -24.64
CA PHE A 46 4.77 2.41 -23.41
C PHE A 46 6.00 1.60 -23.00
N HIS A 47 6.35 1.67 -21.73
CA HIS A 47 7.22 0.69 -21.10
C HIS A 47 6.42 -0.58 -20.78
N GLY A 48 6.57 -1.62 -21.59
CA GLY A 48 5.89 -2.91 -21.40
C GLY A 48 6.63 -3.82 -20.43
N VAL A 49 5.95 -4.29 -19.38
CA VAL A 49 6.51 -5.19 -18.38
C VAL A 49 5.80 -6.54 -18.45
N LEU A 50 6.50 -7.54 -19.00
CA LEU A 50 6.02 -8.91 -19.01
C LEU A 50 6.25 -9.56 -17.64
N VAL A 51 5.18 -9.76 -16.90
CA VAL A 51 5.19 -10.48 -15.61
C VAL A 51 5.23 -12.00 -15.81
N ARG A 52 5.30 -12.75 -14.72
CA ARG A 52 5.27 -14.23 -14.76
C ARG A 52 3.95 -14.82 -14.25
N HIS A 53 3.09 -13.97 -13.67
CA HIS A 53 1.75 -14.32 -13.22
C HIS A 53 0.88 -13.05 -13.17
N GLU A 54 -0.40 -13.16 -13.52
CA GLU A 54 -1.30 -12.00 -13.61
C GLU A 54 -1.54 -11.33 -12.24
N GLN A 55 -1.50 -12.07 -11.14
CA GLN A 55 -1.48 -11.48 -9.79
C GLN A 55 -0.27 -10.55 -9.62
N GLY A 56 0.91 -10.97 -10.12
CA GLY A 56 2.12 -10.15 -10.14
C GLY A 56 1.93 -8.86 -10.93
N ALA A 57 1.23 -8.90 -12.08
CA ALA A 57 0.93 -7.69 -12.86
C ALA A 57 0.15 -6.66 -12.05
N VAL A 58 -0.90 -7.10 -11.34
CA VAL A 58 -1.74 -6.19 -10.55
C VAL A 58 -0.98 -5.62 -9.36
N HIS A 59 -0.18 -6.43 -8.64
CA HIS A 59 0.64 -5.92 -7.54
C HIS A 59 1.76 -4.99 -8.02
N ALA A 60 2.37 -5.26 -9.18
CA ALA A 60 3.35 -4.35 -9.78
C ALA A 60 2.69 -3.01 -10.19
N ALA A 61 1.50 -3.05 -10.79
CA ALA A 61 0.72 -1.85 -11.09
C ALA A 61 0.38 -1.04 -9.81
N GLN A 62 0.09 -1.72 -8.68
CA GLN A 62 -0.10 -1.06 -7.39
C GLN A 62 1.20 -0.41 -6.88
N GLY A 63 2.32 -1.13 -6.94
CA GLY A 63 3.64 -0.59 -6.56
C GLY A 63 4.01 0.66 -7.36
N TYR A 64 3.76 0.62 -8.68
CA TYR A 64 3.92 1.75 -9.59
C TYR A 64 3.02 2.93 -9.19
N ALA A 65 1.73 2.68 -8.99
CA ALA A 65 0.76 3.72 -8.67
C ALA A 65 1.07 4.42 -7.34
N ARG A 66 1.40 3.66 -6.31
CA ARG A 66 1.68 4.21 -4.97
C ARG A 66 2.99 4.98 -4.91
N SER A 67 3.99 4.59 -5.71
CA SER A 67 5.27 5.29 -5.79
C SER A 67 5.22 6.54 -6.66
N SER A 68 4.56 6.47 -7.84
CA SER A 68 4.49 7.58 -8.79
C SER A 68 3.36 8.58 -8.52
N GLY A 69 2.27 8.15 -7.86
CA GLY A 69 1.03 8.92 -7.76
C GLY A 69 0.13 8.84 -9.00
N LYS A 70 0.53 8.09 -10.04
CA LYS A 70 -0.25 7.88 -11.26
C LYS A 70 -1.19 6.68 -11.11
N VAL A 71 -2.14 6.53 -12.03
CA VAL A 71 -2.97 5.32 -12.12
C VAL A 71 -2.17 4.19 -12.76
N GLY A 72 -2.07 3.04 -12.10
CA GLY A 72 -1.40 1.86 -12.64
C GLY A 72 -2.24 1.14 -13.69
N ALA A 73 -1.63 0.65 -14.77
CA ALA A 73 -2.30 -0.06 -15.85
C ALA A 73 -1.85 -1.52 -15.96
N CYS A 74 -2.83 -2.43 -16.08
CA CYS A 74 -2.58 -3.86 -16.21
C CYS A 74 -3.42 -4.44 -17.37
N ILE A 75 -2.78 -5.25 -18.26
CA ILE A 75 -3.47 -5.90 -19.38
C ILE A 75 -3.25 -7.41 -19.31
N VAL A 76 -4.36 -8.17 -19.26
CA VAL A 76 -4.35 -9.64 -19.14
C VAL A 76 -5.36 -10.30 -20.08
N THR A 77 -5.27 -11.62 -20.25
CA THR A 77 -6.23 -12.37 -21.04
C THR A 77 -7.49 -12.74 -20.24
N SER A 78 -8.46 -13.39 -20.89
CA SER A 78 -9.70 -13.90 -20.28
C SER A 78 -9.49 -15.14 -19.40
N GLY A 79 -10.56 -15.60 -18.79
CA GLY A 79 -10.60 -16.83 -17.99
C GLY A 79 -9.58 -16.81 -16.85
N PRO A 80 -8.61 -17.74 -16.83
CA PRO A 80 -7.60 -17.79 -15.76
C PRO A 80 -6.76 -16.51 -15.65
N GLY A 81 -6.47 -15.83 -16.79
CA GLY A 81 -5.76 -14.56 -16.77
C GLY A 81 -6.53 -13.48 -16.00
N ALA A 82 -7.83 -13.37 -16.24
CA ALA A 82 -8.72 -12.45 -15.52
C ALA A 82 -8.88 -12.86 -14.04
N THR A 83 -9.17 -14.13 -13.75
CA THR A 83 -9.40 -14.60 -12.37
C THR A 83 -8.15 -14.53 -11.50
N ASN A 84 -6.95 -14.69 -12.06
CA ASN A 84 -5.70 -14.52 -11.33
C ASN A 84 -5.47 -13.08 -10.83
N THR A 85 -6.17 -12.08 -11.38
CA THR A 85 -6.06 -10.68 -10.93
C THR A 85 -6.88 -10.36 -9.69
N LEU A 86 -7.85 -11.20 -9.32
CA LEU A 86 -8.86 -10.89 -8.29
C LEU A 86 -8.27 -10.54 -6.93
N THR A 87 -7.26 -11.28 -6.47
CA THR A 87 -6.56 -10.98 -5.22
C THR A 87 -5.95 -9.59 -5.24
N GLY A 88 -5.24 -9.25 -6.33
CA GLY A 88 -4.61 -7.94 -6.49
C GLY A 88 -5.63 -6.80 -6.60
N ILE A 89 -6.76 -7.01 -7.29
CA ILE A 89 -7.87 -6.04 -7.39
C ILE A 89 -8.49 -5.81 -6.00
N SER A 90 -8.74 -6.89 -5.24
CA SER A 90 -9.29 -6.80 -3.87
C SER A 90 -8.36 -6.03 -2.94
N ASP A 91 -7.05 -6.29 -3.06
CA ASP A 91 -6.00 -5.59 -2.31
C ASP A 91 -5.99 -4.09 -2.63
N ALA A 92 -6.02 -3.73 -3.92
CA ALA A 92 -6.08 -2.35 -4.36
C ALA A 92 -7.34 -1.62 -3.86
N MET A 93 -8.49 -2.32 -3.80
CA MET A 93 -9.74 -1.74 -3.27
C MET A 93 -9.64 -1.42 -1.79
N LEU A 94 -9.10 -2.34 -0.98
CA LEU A 94 -8.95 -2.13 0.46
C LEU A 94 -7.90 -1.08 0.82
N ASP A 95 -6.85 -0.95 -0.01
CA ASP A 95 -5.76 0.00 0.19
C ASP A 95 -5.92 1.29 -0.63
N SER A 96 -7.08 1.49 -1.26
CA SER A 96 -7.40 2.71 -2.03
C SER A 96 -6.32 3.03 -3.09
N THR A 97 -5.84 2.00 -3.81
CA THR A 97 -4.79 2.15 -4.82
C THR A 97 -5.41 2.30 -6.21
N PRO A 98 -5.11 3.40 -6.93
CA PRO A 98 -5.68 3.64 -8.25
C PRO A 98 -5.05 2.71 -9.30
N ILE A 99 -5.80 1.77 -9.83
CA ILE A 99 -5.39 0.90 -10.93
C ILE A 99 -6.52 0.68 -11.92
N VAL A 100 -6.17 0.48 -13.19
CA VAL A 100 -7.09 0.02 -14.25
C VAL A 100 -6.62 -1.33 -14.76
N VAL A 101 -7.45 -2.35 -14.61
CA VAL A 101 -7.20 -3.71 -15.10
C VAL A 101 -8.04 -3.95 -16.34
N ILE A 102 -7.40 -4.23 -17.46
CA ILE A 102 -8.02 -4.51 -18.75
C ILE A 102 -7.86 -5.99 -19.03
N ALA A 103 -8.96 -6.73 -19.04
CA ALA A 103 -8.96 -8.14 -19.36
C ALA A 103 -9.57 -8.38 -20.74
N GLY A 104 -9.00 -9.30 -21.51
CA GLY A 104 -9.66 -9.80 -22.71
C GLY A 104 -10.89 -10.62 -22.37
N GLN A 105 -11.83 -10.68 -23.31
CA GLN A 105 -13.03 -11.51 -23.19
C GLN A 105 -13.29 -12.24 -24.51
N VAL A 106 -14.05 -13.31 -24.46
CA VAL A 106 -14.52 -14.01 -25.67
C VAL A 106 -15.39 -13.09 -26.53
N SER A 107 -15.61 -13.47 -27.80
CA SER A 107 -16.48 -12.68 -28.68
C SER A 107 -17.92 -12.66 -28.19
N THR A 108 -18.63 -11.55 -28.42
CA THR A 108 -20.02 -11.34 -28.00
C THR A 108 -20.96 -12.47 -28.42
N SER A 109 -20.73 -13.09 -29.59
CA SER A 109 -21.57 -14.18 -30.11
C SER A 109 -21.53 -15.47 -29.31
N VAL A 110 -20.52 -15.66 -28.44
CA VAL A 110 -20.36 -16.88 -27.63
C VAL A 110 -20.43 -16.60 -26.12
N LEU A 111 -20.75 -15.38 -25.73
CA LEU A 111 -20.98 -15.04 -24.32
C LEU A 111 -22.17 -15.81 -23.75
N GLY A 112 -21.99 -16.38 -22.56
CA GLY A 112 -23.03 -17.16 -21.86
C GLY A 112 -23.19 -18.57 -22.38
N THR A 113 -22.20 -19.08 -23.15
CA THR A 113 -22.22 -20.45 -23.69
C THR A 113 -21.20 -21.38 -23.06
N ASP A 114 -20.53 -20.94 -21.97
CA ASP A 114 -19.37 -21.64 -21.38
C ASP A 114 -18.22 -21.83 -22.40
N ALA A 115 -18.00 -20.82 -23.23
CA ALA A 115 -16.92 -20.82 -24.21
C ALA A 115 -15.55 -20.95 -23.54
N PHE A 116 -14.56 -21.49 -24.29
CA PHE A 116 -13.21 -21.68 -23.75
C PHE A 116 -12.63 -20.36 -23.18
N GLN A 117 -12.24 -20.39 -21.91
CA GLN A 117 -11.74 -19.23 -21.15
C GLN A 117 -12.76 -18.09 -21.00
N GLU A 118 -14.04 -18.36 -21.10
CA GLU A 118 -15.08 -17.40 -20.71
C GLU A 118 -15.18 -17.31 -19.17
N ILE A 119 -15.37 -16.10 -18.65
CA ILE A 119 -15.73 -15.83 -17.25
C ILE A 119 -16.55 -14.55 -17.18
N ASP A 120 -17.55 -14.48 -16.30
CA ASP A 120 -18.25 -13.23 -15.97
C ASP A 120 -17.34 -12.35 -15.11
N PHE A 121 -16.37 -11.70 -15.75
CA PHE A 121 -15.37 -10.91 -15.05
C PHE A 121 -15.96 -9.65 -14.43
N VAL A 122 -16.96 -9.04 -15.08
CA VAL A 122 -17.69 -7.90 -14.50
C VAL A 122 -18.44 -8.33 -13.24
N GLY A 123 -19.17 -9.45 -13.28
CA GLY A 123 -19.92 -9.94 -12.13
C GLY A 123 -19.06 -10.25 -10.91
N ILE A 124 -17.92 -10.92 -11.10
CA ILE A 124 -17.02 -11.29 -9.98
C ILE A 124 -16.20 -10.11 -9.45
N THR A 125 -16.00 -9.04 -10.23
CA THR A 125 -15.23 -7.86 -9.81
C THR A 125 -16.10 -6.73 -9.24
N GLN A 126 -17.41 -6.76 -9.42
CA GLN A 126 -18.33 -5.73 -8.90
C GLN A 126 -18.10 -5.36 -7.42
N PRO A 127 -17.98 -6.34 -6.48
CA PRO A 127 -17.84 -6.02 -5.04
C PRO A 127 -16.45 -5.54 -4.65
N ILE A 128 -15.46 -5.65 -5.54
CA ILE A 128 -14.05 -5.35 -5.26
C ILE A 128 -13.48 -4.23 -6.15
N THR A 129 -14.34 -3.46 -6.82
CA THR A 129 -13.94 -2.36 -7.71
C THR A 129 -14.83 -1.13 -7.50
N LYS A 130 -14.32 0.03 -7.87
CA LYS A 130 -15.13 1.25 -7.95
C LYS A 130 -16.08 1.23 -9.14
N TRP A 131 -15.65 0.59 -10.22
CA TRP A 131 -16.43 0.42 -11.45
C TRP A 131 -15.89 -0.74 -12.27
N SER A 132 -16.82 -1.49 -12.89
CA SER A 132 -16.51 -2.56 -13.85
C SER A 132 -17.36 -2.37 -15.08
N TYR A 133 -16.76 -2.53 -16.26
CA TYR A 133 -17.49 -2.35 -17.52
C TYR A 133 -17.04 -3.34 -18.59
N GLN A 134 -18.01 -3.92 -19.30
CA GLN A 134 -17.74 -4.80 -20.44
C GLN A 134 -17.83 -4.03 -21.76
N ILE A 135 -16.72 -3.92 -22.48
CA ILE A 135 -16.62 -3.25 -23.78
C ILE A 135 -17.01 -4.24 -24.88
N ARG A 136 -18.23 -4.10 -25.40
CA ARG A 136 -18.81 -4.96 -26.44
C ARG A 136 -18.75 -4.33 -27.84
N ARG A 137 -18.49 -3.05 -27.94
CA ARG A 137 -18.46 -2.29 -29.19
C ARG A 137 -17.20 -1.43 -29.24
N PRO A 138 -16.54 -1.31 -30.41
CA PRO A 138 -15.32 -0.51 -30.53
C PRO A 138 -15.58 1.01 -30.29
N GLU A 139 -16.81 1.50 -30.49
CA GLU A 139 -17.19 2.89 -30.24
C GLU A 139 -17.15 3.26 -28.77
N ASP A 140 -17.27 2.28 -27.87
CA ASP A 140 -17.28 2.51 -26.43
C ASP A 140 -15.86 2.62 -25.84
N VAL A 141 -14.80 2.22 -26.58
CA VAL A 141 -13.43 2.10 -26.06
C VAL A 141 -12.90 3.41 -25.47
N ALA A 142 -12.88 4.48 -26.28
CA ALA A 142 -12.30 5.75 -25.83
C ALA A 142 -13.01 6.31 -24.60
N TRP A 143 -14.34 6.26 -24.58
CA TRP A 143 -15.14 6.70 -23.43
C TRP A 143 -14.92 5.80 -22.20
N ALA A 144 -14.88 4.48 -22.38
CA ALA A 144 -14.70 3.55 -21.25
C ALA A 144 -13.33 3.72 -20.59
N VAL A 145 -12.28 3.90 -21.39
CA VAL A 145 -10.92 4.16 -20.87
C VAL A 145 -10.86 5.47 -20.11
N ALA A 146 -11.29 6.58 -20.71
CA ALA A 146 -11.30 7.88 -20.04
C ALA A 146 -12.10 7.84 -18.73
N ARG A 147 -13.26 7.18 -18.74
CA ARG A 147 -14.07 7.02 -17.53
C ARG A 147 -13.40 6.13 -16.48
N ALA A 148 -12.71 5.06 -16.89
CA ALA A 148 -11.99 4.18 -16.00
C ALA A 148 -10.87 4.90 -15.24
N PHE A 149 -10.05 5.67 -15.94
CA PHE A 149 -8.96 6.43 -15.35
C PHE A 149 -9.48 7.55 -14.44
N TYR A 150 -10.53 8.26 -14.86
CA TYR A 150 -11.18 9.27 -14.03
C TYR A 150 -11.70 8.69 -12.72
N ILE A 151 -12.43 7.57 -12.75
CA ILE A 151 -13.00 6.94 -11.55
C ILE A 151 -11.88 6.35 -10.67
N ALA A 152 -10.87 5.70 -11.27
CA ALA A 152 -9.77 5.10 -10.50
C ALA A 152 -8.96 6.13 -9.73
N GLY A 153 -8.64 7.27 -10.35
CA GLY A 153 -7.72 8.28 -9.81
C GLY A 153 -8.37 9.39 -8.98
N THR A 154 -9.71 9.51 -8.95
CA THR A 154 -10.38 10.64 -8.27
C THR A 154 -11.14 10.22 -7.01
N GLY A 155 -11.39 11.18 -6.12
CA GLY A 155 -12.01 10.94 -4.82
C GLY A 155 -11.15 10.00 -3.97
N ARG A 156 -11.78 9.07 -3.24
CA ARG A 156 -11.04 7.93 -2.69
C ARG A 156 -10.60 7.05 -3.85
N PRO A 157 -9.29 6.94 -4.16
CA PRO A 157 -8.83 6.14 -5.28
C PRO A 157 -9.15 4.66 -5.15
N GLY A 158 -9.08 3.90 -6.24
CA GLY A 158 -9.30 2.46 -6.19
C GLY A 158 -9.35 1.81 -7.58
N PRO A 159 -9.47 0.47 -7.63
CA PRO A 159 -9.42 -0.28 -8.87
C PRO A 159 -10.66 -0.10 -9.74
N VAL A 160 -10.43 -0.13 -11.04
CA VAL A 160 -11.47 -0.21 -12.08
C VAL A 160 -11.12 -1.34 -13.04
N VAL A 161 -12.14 -2.03 -13.55
CA VAL A 161 -11.98 -3.16 -14.48
C VAL A 161 -12.68 -2.87 -15.79
N LEU A 162 -11.98 -3.15 -16.90
CA LEU A 162 -12.51 -3.16 -18.25
C LEU A 162 -12.42 -4.59 -18.81
N ASP A 163 -13.55 -5.18 -19.19
CA ASP A 163 -13.67 -6.50 -19.78
C ASP A 163 -13.89 -6.35 -21.29
N PHE A 164 -12.87 -6.64 -22.12
CA PHE A 164 -12.83 -6.22 -23.52
C PHE A 164 -13.08 -7.37 -24.48
N ASN A 165 -14.26 -7.41 -25.08
CA ASN A 165 -14.68 -8.47 -26.00
C ASN A 165 -13.81 -8.52 -27.26
N LYS A 166 -13.42 -9.73 -27.68
CA LYS A 166 -12.49 -9.96 -28.79
C LYS A 166 -12.99 -9.41 -30.13
N ASP A 167 -14.28 -9.52 -30.42
CA ASP A 167 -14.88 -8.93 -31.62
C ASP A 167 -14.85 -7.42 -31.63
N ALA A 168 -15.00 -6.78 -30.48
CA ALA A 168 -14.84 -5.34 -30.34
C ALA A 168 -13.37 -4.89 -30.51
N GLN A 169 -12.39 -5.72 -30.12
CA GLN A 169 -10.95 -5.42 -30.31
C GLN A 169 -10.58 -5.33 -31.80
N VAL A 170 -11.16 -6.17 -32.66
CA VAL A 170 -10.81 -6.24 -34.09
C VAL A 170 -11.71 -5.40 -34.99
N ALA A 171 -12.88 -5.01 -34.51
CA ALA A 171 -13.83 -4.21 -35.29
C ALA A 171 -13.30 -2.79 -35.54
N LEU A 172 -13.63 -2.23 -36.71
CA LEU A 172 -13.21 -0.88 -37.08
C LEU A 172 -14.14 0.18 -36.53
N VAL A 173 -13.56 1.26 -36.03
CA VAL A 173 -14.26 2.42 -35.47
C VAL A 173 -13.72 3.73 -36.06
N ASP A 174 -14.58 4.72 -36.21
CA ASP A 174 -14.19 6.10 -36.43
C ASP A 174 -13.71 6.70 -35.09
N TYR A 175 -12.40 6.60 -34.83
CA TYR A 175 -11.83 6.99 -33.55
C TYR A 175 -11.90 8.50 -33.31
N LEU A 176 -12.36 8.86 -32.13
CA LEU A 176 -12.28 10.19 -31.55
C LEU A 176 -11.81 10.07 -30.09
N PRO A 177 -10.79 10.82 -29.66
CA PRO A 177 -10.40 10.87 -28.26
C PRO A 177 -11.61 11.28 -27.40
N ALA A 178 -11.73 10.67 -26.23
CA ALA A 178 -12.72 11.02 -25.24
C ALA A 178 -12.04 11.62 -24.00
N THR A 179 -12.74 12.54 -23.33
CA THR A 179 -12.39 13.05 -22.01
C THR A 179 -13.60 12.89 -21.10
N VAL A 180 -13.35 12.54 -19.85
CA VAL A 180 -14.39 12.45 -18.81
C VAL A 180 -13.94 13.31 -17.64
N ASP A 181 -14.65 14.39 -17.41
CA ASP A 181 -14.43 15.35 -16.31
C ASP A 181 -15.50 15.24 -15.22
N SER A 182 -16.57 14.46 -15.47
CA SER A 182 -17.63 14.22 -14.51
C SER A 182 -18.36 12.91 -14.79
N VAL A 183 -18.86 12.28 -13.74
CA VAL A 183 -19.72 11.11 -13.79
C VAL A 183 -20.99 11.39 -12.98
N ARG A 184 -22.15 11.18 -13.59
CA ARG A 184 -23.44 11.43 -12.91
C ARG A 184 -23.48 10.72 -11.54
N SER A 185 -23.88 11.46 -10.51
CA SER A 185 -23.99 10.99 -9.11
C SER A 185 -22.67 10.62 -8.44
N TYR A 186 -21.52 10.95 -9.04
CA TYR A 186 -20.22 10.78 -8.42
C TYR A 186 -19.61 12.16 -8.13
N VAL A 187 -19.37 12.42 -6.85
CA VAL A 187 -18.75 13.67 -6.36
C VAL A 187 -17.40 13.31 -5.76
N PRO A 188 -16.32 13.35 -6.53
CA PRO A 188 -15.01 12.90 -6.07
C PRO A 188 -14.41 13.82 -4.99
N TYR A 189 -14.67 15.11 -5.06
CA TYR A 189 -14.14 16.12 -4.15
C TYR A 189 -15.32 16.90 -3.52
N PRO A 190 -15.91 16.38 -2.43
CA PRO A 190 -16.96 17.08 -1.73
C PRO A 190 -16.41 18.33 -1.07
N SER A 191 -17.14 19.46 -1.18
CA SER A 191 -16.75 20.72 -0.54
C SER A 191 -16.90 20.62 0.98
N PRO A 192 -15.85 20.92 1.76
CA PRO A 192 -15.91 20.89 3.22
C PRO A 192 -16.94 21.86 3.78
N SER A 193 -17.66 21.46 4.82
CA SER A 193 -18.58 22.34 5.54
C SER A 193 -17.82 23.35 6.39
N THR A 194 -17.94 24.64 6.11
CA THR A 194 -17.35 25.72 6.90
C THR A 194 -17.72 25.62 8.37
N ALA A 195 -19.00 25.34 8.68
CA ALA A 195 -19.46 25.19 10.06
C ALA A 195 -18.81 24.00 10.78
N ALA A 196 -18.56 22.90 10.07
CA ALA A 196 -17.84 21.75 10.65
C ALA A 196 -16.36 22.07 10.89
N VAL A 197 -15.72 22.81 9.99
CA VAL A 197 -14.34 23.29 10.15
C VAL A 197 -14.22 24.24 11.34
N GLU A 198 -15.15 25.19 11.50
CA GLU A 198 -15.20 26.10 12.64
C GLU A 198 -15.39 25.36 13.96
N GLU A 199 -16.28 24.37 14.00
CA GLU A 199 -16.50 23.56 15.22
C GLU A 199 -15.30 22.68 15.54
N ALA A 200 -14.63 22.07 14.55
CA ALA A 200 -13.40 21.33 14.76
C ALA A 200 -12.28 22.25 15.32
N ALA A 201 -12.12 23.45 14.75
CA ALA A 201 -11.15 24.42 15.26
C ALA A 201 -11.45 24.85 16.70
N ARG A 202 -12.74 25.06 17.04
CA ARG A 202 -13.16 25.36 18.41
C ARG A 202 -12.79 24.23 19.37
N LEU A 203 -12.98 22.96 18.98
CA LEU A 203 -12.57 21.81 19.79
C LEU A 203 -11.04 21.74 19.96
N ILE A 204 -10.28 21.99 18.88
CA ILE A 204 -8.81 22.02 18.91
C ILE A 204 -8.32 23.11 19.89
N ASN A 205 -8.84 24.32 19.78
CA ASN A 205 -8.44 25.43 20.64
C ASN A 205 -8.82 25.24 22.11
N ALA A 206 -9.83 24.43 22.40
CA ALA A 206 -10.29 24.13 23.76
C ALA A 206 -9.66 22.88 24.39
N SER A 207 -8.94 22.08 23.62
CA SER A 207 -8.36 20.82 24.06
C SER A 207 -7.07 21.05 24.86
N GLU A 208 -6.92 20.33 25.97
CA GLU A 208 -5.70 20.27 26.75
C GLU A 208 -4.79 19.11 26.35
N ARG A 209 -5.38 18.07 25.76
CA ARG A 209 -4.70 16.84 25.34
C ARG A 209 -5.11 16.41 23.92
N PRO A 210 -4.90 17.26 22.91
CA PRO A 210 -5.23 16.92 21.54
C PRO A 210 -4.29 15.83 21.02
N PHE A 211 -4.82 14.89 20.23
CA PHE A 211 -4.04 13.84 19.61
C PHE A 211 -4.50 13.62 18.17
N MET A 212 -3.55 13.65 17.24
CA MET A 212 -3.87 13.46 15.81
C MET A 212 -3.40 12.09 15.32
N LEU A 213 -4.29 11.40 14.62
CA LEU A 213 -4.02 10.14 13.94
C LEU A 213 -4.02 10.37 12.43
N VAL A 214 -2.90 10.03 11.79
CA VAL A 214 -2.71 10.27 10.36
C VAL A 214 -2.67 8.94 9.61
N GLY A 215 -3.52 8.84 8.58
CA GLY A 215 -3.60 7.70 7.69
C GLY A 215 -3.06 7.98 6.29
N GLN A 216 -3.29 7.02 5.39
CA GLN A 216 -2.88 7.10 3.99
C GLN A 216 -3.54 8.27 3.22
N GLY A 217 -4.70 8.75 3.68
CA GLY A 217 -5.39 9.85 3.01
C GLY A 217 -4.55 11.12 2.87
N VAL A 218 -3.60 11.36 3.79
CA VAL A 218 -2.65 12.47 3.69
C VAL A 218 -1.65 12.25 2.54
N GLU A 219 -1.19 11.01 2.33
CA GLU A 219 -0.34 10.64 1.20
C GLU A 219 -1.10 10.76 -0.13
N LEU A 220 -2.34 10.27 -0.18
CA LEU A 220 -3.17 10.27 -1.37
C LEU A 220 -3.60 11.69 -1.77
N GLY A 221 -3.88 12.55 -0.79
CA GLY A 221 -4.20 13.96 -0.99
C GLY A 221 -2.97 14.87 -1.12
N GLU A 222 -1.75 14.31 -1.02
CA GLU A 222 -0.49 15.09 -1.07
C GLU A 222 -0.45 16.27 -0.07
N ALA A 223 -1.05 16.07 1.11
CA ALA A 223 -1.29 17.12 2.11
C ALA A 223 -0.21 17.17 3.21
N HIS A 224 1.05 16.87 2.87
CA HIS A 224 2.15 16.74 3.82
C HIS A 224 2.54 18.07 4.48
N GLU A 225 2.68 19.13 3.68
CA GLU A 225 3.04 20.45 4.18
C GLU A 225 1.87 21.06 4.96
N GLU A 226 0.64 20.89 4.49
CA GLU A 226 -0.56 21.36 5.17
C GLU A 226 -0.77 20.69 6.52
N LEU A 227 -0.46 19.37 6.60
CA LEU A 227 -0.43 18.65 7.87
C LEU A 227 0.59 19.25 8.81
N LYS A 228 1.82 19.46 8.34
CA LYS A 228 2.93 20.01 9.13
C LYS A 228 2.60 21.40 9.66
N GLU A 229 2.08 22.30 8.81
CA GLU A 229 1.69 23.64 9.23
C GLU A 229 0.62 23.62 10.33
N LEU A 230 -0.38 22.76 10.21
CA LEU A 230 -1.44 22.66 11.21
C LEU A 230 -0.90 22.16 12.56
N ILE A 231 -0.15 21.07 12.56
CA ILE A 231 0.35 20.46 13.81
C ILE A 231 1.38 21.33 14.50
N GLU A 232 2.25 22.02 13.74
CA GLU A 232 3.23 22.96 14.32
C GLU A 232 2.55 24.19 14.92
N LYS A 233 1.50 24.72 14.27
CA LYS A 233 0.74 25.86 14.80
C LYS A 233 -0.02 25.51 16.08
N ALA A 234 -0.71 24.36 16.06
CA ALA A 234 -1.56 23.94 17.18
C ALA A 234 -0.84 23.06 18.22
N ASP A 235 0.47 22.79 18.05
CA ASP A 235 1.33 21.97 18.92
C ASP A 235 0.71 20.59 19.22
N ILE A 236 0.24 19.88 18.18
CA ILE A 236 -0.49 18.61 18.29
C ILE A 236 0.44 17.43 18.04
N PRO A 237 0.60 16.49 18.98
CA PRO A 237 1.33 15.25 18.75
C PRO A 237 0.59 14.35 17.74
N VAL A 238 1.36 13.69 16.87
CA VAL A 238 0.86 12.90 15.74
C VAL A 238 1.35 11.46 15.83
N ALA A 239 0.43 10.50 15.76
CA ALA A 239 0.76 9.12 15.47
C ALA A 239 0.28 8.74 14.06
N ARG A 240 1.04 7.85 13.43
CA ARG A 240 0.79 7.41 12.06
C ARG A 240 0.24 5.99 12.05
N THR A 241 -0.74 5.72 11.17
CA THR A 241 -1.15 4.34 10.88
C THR A 241 -0.08 3.65 10.02
N LEU A 242 -0.14 2.32 9.90
CA LEU A 242 0.76 1.56 9.02
C LEU A 242 0.84 2.15 7.61
N MET A 243 -0.32 2.51 7.03
CA MET A 243 -0.41 3.08 5.67
C MET A 243 -0.05 4.57 5.62
N GLY A 244 0.04 5.25 6.74
CA GLY A 244 0.39 6.67 6.84
C GLY A 244 1.82 6.92 7.34
N LEU A 245 2.68 5.90 7.40
CA LEU A 245 4.01 6.01 8.01
C LEU A 245 4.93 7.03 7.34
N SER A 246 4.76 7.30 6.05
CA SER A 246 5.54 8.32 5.33
C SER A 246 4.85 9.67 5.20
N ALA A 247 3.63 9.84 5.76
CA ALA A 247 2.90 11.11 5.71
C ALA A 247 3.54 12.24 6.53
N LEU A 248 4.35 11.90 7.53
CA LEU A 248 5.13 12.85 8.32
C LEU A 248 6.53 12.26 8.54
N PRO A 249 7.63 13.04 8.41
CA PRO A 249 8.97 12.54 8.70
C PRO A 249 9.09 11.91 10.09
N SER A 250 9.82 10.80 10.18
CA SER A 250 9.95 10.04 11.44
C SER A 250 10.70 10.77 12.54
N ASP A 251 11.48 11.76 12.18
CA ASP A 251 12.29 12.62 13.07
C ASP A 251 11.60 13.95 13.42
N HIS A 252 10.38 14.17 12.92
CA HIS A 252 9.62 15.38 13.28
C HIS A 252 9.32 15.41 14.79
N PRO A 253 9.53 16.53 15.51
CA PRO A 253 9.38 16.60 16.97
C PRO A 253 8.00 16.19 17.49
N LEU A 254 6.95 16.44 16.70
CA LEU A 254 5.57 16.07 17.03
C LEU A 254 5.19 14.65 16.57
N CYS A 255 6.09 13.93 15.91
CA CYS A 255 5.86 12.54 15.52
C CYS A 255 6.11 11.61 16.69
N VAL A 256 5.05 11.10 17.32
CA VAL A 256 5.15 10.26 18.53
C VAL A 256 5.21 8.76 18.26
N GLY A 257 5.12 8.34 17.00
CA GLY A 257 5.30 6.95 16.57
C GLY A 257 4.18 6.39 15.69
N MET A 258 4.08 5.08 15.67
CA MET A 258 3.03 4.30 15.00
C MET A 258 1.99 3.85 16.03
N LEU A 259 0.70 3.79 15.64
CA LEU A 259 -0.38 3.27 16.48
C LEU A 259 -0.95 1.96 15.93
N GLY A 260 -1.74 1.28 16.76
CA GLY A 260 -2.43 0.03 16.41
C GLY A 260 -1.84 -1.21 17.08
N MET A 261 -2.29 -2.39 16.66
CA MET A 261 -1.98 -3.69 17.31
C MET A 261 -0.48 -3.89 17.57
N HIS A 262 0.37 -3.55 16.60
CA HIS A 262 1.82 -3.58 16.70
C HIS A 262 2.45 -2.18 16.73
N GLY A 263 1.67 -1.18 17.16
CA GLY A 263 2.11 0.20 17.31
C GLY A 263 3.04 0.41 18.51
N ASN A 264 3.43 1.67 18.73
CA ASN A 264 4.20 2.07 19.91
C ASN A 264 3.30 2.20 21.14
N TYR A 265 3.88 1.99 22.31
CA TYR A 265 3.13 2.01 23.58
C TYR A 265 2.56 3.39 23.90
N GLY A 266 3.36 4.46 23.70
CA GLY A 266 2.91 5.83 23.94
C GLY A 266 1.66 6.22 23.17
N PRO A 267 1.65 6.12 21.83
CA PRO A 267 0.45 6.38 21.03
C PRO A 267 -0.78 5.55 21.43
N ASN A 268 -0.59 4.27 21.71
CA ASN A 268 -1.70 3.38 22.05
C ASN A 268 -2.32 3.73 23.41
N VAL A 269 -1.51 4.01 24.43
CA VAL A 269 -2.03 4.42 25.75
C VAL A 269 -2.71 5.79 25.65
N ASN A 270 -2.05 6.74 25.02
CA ASN A 270 -2.54 8.12 24.93
C ASN A 270 -3.78 8.28 24.05
N THR A 271 -4.11 7.30 23.20
CA THR A 271 -5.41 7.24 22.52
C THR A 271 -6.56 7.20 23.53
N ASN A 272 -6.40 6.51 24.64
CA ASN A 272 -7.41 6.42 25.71
C ASN A 272 -7.22 7.45 26.84
N GLU A 273 -6.26 8.38 26.71
CA GLU A 273 -6.02 9.46 27.66
C GLU A 273 -6.26 10.86 27.07
N CYS A 274 -6.29 11.01 25.73
CA CYS A 274 -6.57 12.28 25.07
C CYS A 274 -8.01 12.76 25.35
N ASP A 275 -8.23 14.07 25.31
CA ASP A 275 -9.56 14.69 25.40
C ASP A 275 -10.15 15.02 24.02
N LEU A 276 -9.29 15.11 23.01
CA LEU A 276 -9.65 15.29 21.60
C LEU A 276 -8.83 14.36 20.71
N LEU A 277 -9.52 13.53 19.91
CA LEU A 277 -8.93 12.66 18.90
C LEU A 277 -9.25 13.20 17.50
N ILE A 278 -8.23 13.52 16.72
CA ILE A 278 -8.37 14.06 15.37
C ILE A 278 -7.86 13.01 14.39
N ALA A 279 -8.76 12.43 13.61
CA ALA A 279 -8.41 11.42 12.60
C ALA A 279 -8.40 12.06 11.20
N VAL A 280 -7.28 11.95 10.48
CA VAL A 280 -7.09 12.53 9.16
C VAL A 280 -6.77 11.44 8.14
N GLY A 281 -7.68 11.22 7.19
CA GLY A 281 -7.51 10.26 6.10
C GLY A 281 -7.25 8.83 6.58
N MET A 282 -7.97 8.37 7.63
CA MET A 282 -7.86 7.03 8.18
C MET A 282 -9.22 6.46 8.56
N ARG A 283 -9.41 5.17 8.40
CA ARG A 283 -10.72 4.49 8.45
C ARG A 283 -11.04 3.77 9.78
N PHE A 284 -10.29 3.97 10.83
CA PHE A 284 -10.48 3.28 12.12
C PHE A 284 -10.62 1.76 11.97
N SER A 285 -9.65 1.10 11.30
CA SER A 285 -9.66 -0.36 11.16
C SER A 285 -9.49 -1.06 12.52
N ASP A 286 -9.92 -2.32 12.60
CA ASP A 286 -9.79 -3.16 13.80
C ASP A 286 -8.33 -3.32 14.27
N ARG A 287 -7.36 -3.26 13.34
CA ARG A 287 -5.92 -3.30 13.65
C ARG A 287 -5.43 -2.03 14.34
N VAL A 288 -6.16 -0.93 14.22
CA VAL A 288 -5.89 0.34 14.89
C VAL A 288 -6.69 0.45 16.19
N THR A 289 -7.96 0.11 16.17
CA THR A 289 -8.87 0.35 17.30
C THR A 289 -8.81 -0.71 18.39
N GLY A 290 -8.43 -1.95 18.05
CA GLY A 290 -8.62 -3.06 18.97
C GLY A 290 -10.11 -3.18 19.37
N ASN A 291 -10.39 -3.26 20.67
CA ASN A 291 -11.76 -3.30 21.16
C ASN A 291 -12.45 -1.93 21.01
N ILE A 292 -13.32 -1.83 20.04
CA ILE A 292 -14.05 -0.59 19.71
C ILE A 292 -14.93 -0.06 20.88
N ASN A 293 -15.34 -0.94 21.81
CA ASN A 293 -16.16 -0.54 22.94
C ASN A 293 -15.39 0.25 24.01
N THR A 294 -14.07 0.17 23.97
CA THR A 294 -13.18 0.85 24.91
C THR A 294 -12.25 1.88 24.23
N TYR A 295 -12.37 2.05 22.91
CA TYR A 295 -11.50 2.93 22.12
C TYR A 295 -11.92 4.39 22.24
N ALA A 296 -11.04 5.25 22.78
CA ALA A 296 -11.17 6.71 22.87
C ALA A 296 -12.52 7.20 23.41
N LYS A 297 -13.14 6.50 24.37
CA LYS A 297 -14.49 6.83 24.88
C LYS A 297 -14.57 8.13 25.67
N GLN A 298 -13.45 8.60 26.20
CA GLN A 298 -13.33 9.83 26.97
C GLN A 298 -13.13 11.07 26.08
N ALA A 299 -12.70 10.87 24.82
CA ALA A 299 -12.36 11.94 23.90
C ALA A 299 -13.53 12.39 23.03
N LYS A 300 -13.53 13.66 22.64
CA LYS A 300 -14.25 14.13 21.46
C LYS A 300 -13.51 13.64 20.22
N VAL A 301 -14.23 13.29 19.15
CA VAL A 301 -13.65 12.77 17.92
C VAL A 301 -13.97 13.69 16.75
N VAL A 302 -12.92 14.20 16.10
CA VAL A 302 -12.99 14.88 14.79
C VAL A 302 -12.48 13.93 13.72
N HIS A 303 -13.27 13.71 12.68
CA HIS A 303 -12.88 12.83 11.57
C HIS A 303 -12.91 13.59 10.24
N ILE A 304 -11.75 13.66 9.59
CA ILE A 304 -11.53 14.29 8.28
C ILE A 304 -11.28 13.16 7.28
N ASP A 305 -12.18 12.96 6.35
CA ASP A 305 -12.05 11.94 5.32
C ASP A 305 -12.76 12.40 4.03
N ILE A 306 -12.22 12.00 2.88
CA ILE A 306 -12.83 12.29 1.58
C ILE A 306 -14.03 11.38 1.30
N ASP A 307 -14.09 10.20 1.93
CA ASP A 307 -15.14 9.20 1.75
C ASP A 307 -16.18 9.29 2.87
N HIS A 308 -17.36 9.84 2.53
CA HIS A 308 -18.47 9.91 3.46
C HIS A 308 -18.86 8.55 4.08
N ALA A 309 -18.60 7.43 3.39
CA ALA A 309 -18.93 6.09 3.87
C ALA A 309 -18.04 5.65 5.05
N GLU A 310 -16.91 6.27 5.30
CA GLU A 310 -16.04 5.97 6.46
C GLU A 310 -16.49 6.73 7.72
N ILE A 311 -17.29 7.81 7.59
CA ILE A 311 -17.76 8.60 8.73
C ILE A 311 -18.77 7.79 9.55
N ASN A 312 -18.56 7.73 10.87
CA ASN A 312 -19.39 6.96 11.82
C ASN A 312 -19.47 5.44 11.55
N LYS A 313 -18.62 4.90 10.69
CA LYS A 313 -18.64 3.48 10.34
C LYS A 313 -18.19 2.58 11.48
N ASN A 314 -17.07 2.89 12.09
CA ASN A 314 -16.45 2.10 13.16
C ASN A 314 -16.42 2.86 14.49
N VAL A 315 -16.09 4.13 14.49
CA VAL A 315 -16.02 4.99 15.67
C VAL A 315 -17.04 6.12 15.48
N PRO A 316 -17.94 6.36 16.43
CA PRO A 316 -18.81 7.54 16.41
C PRO A 316 -17.98 8.82 16.51
N VAL A 317 -18.33 9.84 15.70
CA VAL A 317 -17.62 11.11 15.66
C VAL A 317 -18.49 12.26 16.15
N ASP A 318 -17.88 13.24 16.84
CA ASP A 318 -18.57 14.46 17.27
C ASP A 318 -18.61 15.49 16.14
N VAL A 319 -17.54 15.59 15.36
CA VAL A 319 -17.44 16.47 14.19
C VAL A 319 -16.89 15.71 13.01
N SER A 320 -17.63 15.68 11.90
CA SER A 320 -17.19 15.10 10.64
C SER A 320 -16.94 16.19 9.59
N ILE A 321 -15.78 16.14 8.93
CA ILE A 321 -15.44 17.00 7.81
C ILE A 321 -15.21 16.11 6.60
N VAL A 322 -16.20 16.06 5.70
CA VAL A 322 -16.08 15.31 4.45
C VAL A 322 -15.46 16.23 3.42
N GLY A 323 -14.23 15.91 3.00
CA GLY A 323 -13.45 16.70 2.07
C GLY A 323 -12.03 16.17 1.89
N ASP A 324 -11.36 16.69 0.88
CA ASP A 324 -9.94 16.40 0.68
C ASP A 324 -9.12 17.05 1.80
N CYS A 325 -8.21 16.28 2.43
CA CYS A 325 -7.35 16.82 3.48
C CYS A 325 -6.46 17.96 2.97
N LYS A 326 -6.10 17.96 1.67
CA LYS A 326 -5.38 19.06 1.01
C LYS A 326 -6.13 20.40 1.09
N GLU A 327 -7.46 20.37 1.09
CA GLU A 327 -8.32 21.55 1.24
C GLU A 327 -8.67 21.84 2.71
N VAL A 328 -8.99 20.79 3.48
CA VAL A 328 -9.47 20.92 4.87
C VAL A 328 -8.39 21.42 5.81
N LEU A 329 -7.16 20.89 5.71
CA LEU A 329 -6.08 21.24 6.66
C LEU A 329 -5.71 22.73 6.64
N PRO A 330 -5.57 23.39 5.46
CA PRO A 330 -5.37 24.85 5.41
C PRO A 330 -6.53 25.65 6.01
N MET A 331 -7.78 25.21 5.81
CA MET A 331 -8.95 25.88 6.40
C MET A 331 -8.88 25.85 7.93
N LEU A 332 -8.50 24.70 8.52
CA LEU A 332 -8.28 24.58 9.96
C LEU A 332 -7.09 25.43 10.40
N THR A 333 -5.97 25.37 9.69
CA THR A 333 -4.76 26.15 10.00
C THR A 333 -5.05 27.65 10.06
N ALA A 334 -5.93 28.14 9.18
CA ALA A 334 -6.28 29.56 9.15
C ALA A 334 -6.94 30.06 10.45
N ILE A 335 -7.72 29.21 11.13
CA ILE A 335 -8.59 29.61 12.25
C ILE A 335 -8.23 29.00 13.61
N VAL A 336 -7.36 27.96 13.67
CA VAL A 336 -6.84 27.45 14.95
C VAL A 336 -5.88 28.46 15.58
N GLU A 337 -5.82 28.50 16.89
CA GLU A 337 -4.88 29.30 17.66
C GLU A 337 -3.53 28.59 17.82
N HIS A 338 -2.50 29.30 18.26
CA HIS A 338 -1.24 28.69 18.63
C HIS A 338 -1.39 27.89 19.92
N GLY A 339 -1.17 26.58 19.81
CA GLY A 339 -1.22 25.66 20.96
C GLY A 339 0.08 25.63 21.75
N LYS A 340 0.01 25.02 22.93
CA LYS A 340 1.17 24.66 23.76
C LYS A 340 0.83 23.47 24.63
N HIS A 341 1.30 22.28 24.24
CA HIS A 341 0.93 21.01 24.87
C HIS A 341 2.16 20.21 25.37
N SER A 342 3.21 20.91 25.84
CA SER A 342 4.50 20.29 26.16
C SER A 342 4.40 19.15 27.19
N GLU A 343 3.60 19.28 28.25
CA GLU A 343 3.40 18.21 29.26
C GLU A 343 2.68 17.00 28.67
N TRP A 344 1.72 17.24 27.76
CA TRP A 344 1.01 16.20 27.06
C TRP A 344 1.93 15.44 26.09
N ILE A 345 2.74 16.15 25.32
CA ILE A 345 3.73 15.56 24.42
C ILE A 345 4.76 14.73 25.22
N GLU A 346 5.19 15.20 26.38
CA GLU A 346 6.12 14.47 27.27
C GLU A 346 5.51 13.14 27.76
N SER A 347 4.20 13.03 27.90
CA SER A 347 3.55 11.78 28.29
C SER A 347 3.81 10.64 27.31
N PHE A 348 3.85 10.93 26.02
CA PHE A 348 4.19 9.92 24.98
C PHE A 348 5.62 9.42 25.16
N ALA A 349 6.56 10.33 25.46
CA ALA A 349 7.96 9.97 25.69
C ALA A 349 8.13 9.06 26.92
N LYS A 350 7.35 9.27 27.99
CA LYS A 350 7.37 8.41 29.19
C LYS A 350 6.97 6.96 28.86
N TYR A 351 5.87 6.79 28.11
CA TYR A 351 5.41 5.45 27.73
C TYR A 351 6.35 4.80 26.70
N ASN A 352 6.86 5.57 25.75
CA ASN A 352 7.84 5.08 24.77
C ASN A 352 9.16 4.66 25.44
N ALA A 353 9.57 5.30 26.54
CA ALA A 353 10.74 4.89 27.32
C ALA A 353 10.55 3.52 27.98
N ILE A 354 9.33 3.19 28.44
CA ILE A 354 9.00 1.86 28.97
C ILE A 354 9.12 0.80 27.87
N GLU A 355 8.61 1.10 26.67
CA GLU A 355 8.75 0.22 25.51
C GLU A 355 10.22 0.05 25.12
N ASP A 356 10.99 1.14 25.09
CA ASP A 356 12.42 1.10 24.77
C ASP A 356 13.18 0.15 25.69
N GLU A 357 12.95 0.25 27.00
CA GLU A 357 13.60 -0.61 27.99
C GLU A 357 13.20 -2.09 27.84
N LYS A 358 11.90 -2.36 27.64
CA LYS A 358 11.39 -3.73 27.64
C LYS A 358 11.62 -4.46 26.33
N VAL A 359 11.51 -3.75 25.19
CA VAL A 359 11.45 -4.36 23.84
C VAL A 359 12.49 -3.76 22.90
N THR A 360 12.46 -2.43 22.66
CA THR A 360 13.15 -1.83 21.52
C THR A 360 14.66 -2.01 21.58
N ARG A 361 15.29 -1.79 22.75
CA ARG A 361 16.74 -1.99 22.93
C ARG A 361 17.17 -3.40 22.61
N LYS A 362 16.40 -4.39 23.08
CA LYS A 362 16.69 -5.81 22.83
C LYS A 362 16.52 -6.20 21.35
N ALA A 363 15.51 -5.62 20.70
CA ALA A 363 15.22 -5.88 19.29
C ALA A 363 16.24 -5.23 18.33
N LEU A 364 16.83 -4.10 18.72
CA LEU A 364 17.74 -3.33 17.87
C LEU A 364 19.22 -3.55 18.18
N ASN A 365 19.56 -3.89 19.43
CA ASN A 365 20.95 -4.03 19.90
C ASN A 365 21.10 -5.32 20.73
N PRO A 366 20.85 -6.51 20.14
CA PRO A 366 21.06 -7.75 20.85
C PRO A 366 22.55 -7.96 21.13
N GLU A 367 22.89 -8.36 22.37
CA GLU A 367 24.28 -8.57 22.78
C GLU A 367 24.88 -9.85 22.18
N CYS A 368 24.05 -10.85 21.93
CA CYS A 368 24.47 -12.15 21.38
C CYS A 368 23.28 -12.90 20.76
N GLY A 369 23.54 -14.07 20.20
CA GLY A 369 22.52 -14.93 19.60
C GLY A 369 22.24 -14.60 18.13
N PRO A 370 21.23 -15.22 17.52
CA PRO A 370 20.88 -15.02 16.11
C PRO A 370 20.47 -13.58 15.80
N LEU A 371 20.58 -13.21 14.52
CA LEU A 371 20.08 -11.93 14.01
C LEU A 371 18.58 -11.73 14.29
N LEU A 372 18.17 -10.51 14.55
CA LEU A 372 16.78 -10.14 14.76
C LEU A 372 16.28 -9.27 13.58
N MET A 373 15.02 -9.44 13.19
CA MET A 373 14.42 -8.67 12.07
C MET A 373 14.50 -7.15 12.30
N GLY A 374 14.36 -6.69 13.56
CA GLY A 374 14.40 -5.27 13.92
C GLY A 374 15.76 -4.62 13.70
N GLU A 375 16.86 -5.31 14.09
CA GLU A 375 18.22 -4.79 13.86
C GLU A 375 18.55 -4.70 12.37
N VAL A 376 18.11 -5.69 11.57
CA VAL A 376 18.28 -5.67 10.11
C VAL A 376 17.53 -4.50 9.48
N ALA A 377 16.25 -4.29 9.86
CA ALA A 377 15.43 -3.22 9.33
C ALA A 377 16.04 -1.84 9.64
N ARG A 378 16.49 -1.62 10.89
CA ARG A 378 17.14 -0.37 11.31
C ARG A 378 18.42 -0.13 10.52
N LYS A 379 19.33 -1.13 10.42
CA LYS A 379 20.61 -0.98 9.73
C LYS A 379 20.44 -0.69 8.23
N VAL A 380 19.49 -1.33 7.56
CA VAL A 380 19.17 -1.02 6.15
C VAL A 380 18.61 0.40 6.02
N SER A 381 17.72 0.83 6.92
CA SER A 381 17.20 2.19 6.94
C SER A 381 18.31 3.24 7.10
N GLU A 382 19.19 3.06 8.08
CA GLU A 382 20.32 3.94 8.34
C GLU A 382 21.31 3.98 7.15
N ALA A 383 21.63 2.82 6.56
CA ALA A 383 22.53 2.72 5.41
C ALA A 383 21.98 3.40 4.15
N THR A 384 20.65 3.51 4.02
CA THR A 384 20.00 4.26 2.93
C THR A 384 19.76 5.73 3.26
N GLY A 385 20.28 6.24 4.37
CA GLY A 385 20.04 7.60 4.86
C GLY A 385 18.56 7.86 5.18
N ASN A 386 17.80 6.82 5.55
CA ASN A 386 16.35 6.87 5.85
C ASN A 386 15.49 7.41 4.69
N SER A 387 15.97 7.32 3.44
CA SER A 387 15.32 7.92 2.25
C SER A 387 14.83 6.90 1.23
N ALA A 388 15.10 5.61 1.43
CA ALA A 388 14.66 4.55 0.54
C ALA A 388 13.12 4.36 0.58
N VAL A 389 12.59 3.77 -0.47
CA VAL A 389 11.23 3.25 -0.51
C VAL A 389 11.24 1.87 0.15
N LEU A 390 10.50 1.74 1.25
CA LEU A 390 10.26 0.47 1.91
C LEU A 390 9.08 -0.22 1.24
N VAL A 391 9.30 -1.39 0.69
CA VAL A 391 8.24 -2.31 0.27
C VAL A 391 8.25 -3.49 1.22
N THR A 392 7.10 -3.89 1.75
CA THR A 392 7.01 -5.06 2.61
C THR A 392 6.13 -6.14 2.02
N ASP A 393 6.50 -7.39 2.21
CA ASP A 393 5.55 -8.48 2.18
C ASP A 393 4.79 -8.55 3.52
N VAL A 394 3.92 -9.52 3.71
CA VAL A 394 3.03 -9.62 4.87
C VAL A 394 3.57 -10.59 5.93
N GLY A 395 3.44 -10.20 7.18
CA GLY A 395 3.82 -11.01 8.34
C GLY A 395 4.75 -10.29 9.31
N GLN A 396 5.60 -11.04 10.02
CA GLN A 396 6.55 -10.44 10.98
C GLN A 396 7.53 -9.49 10.29
N ASN A 397 7.98 -9.80 9.09
CA ASN A 397 8.81 -8.90 8.27
C ASN A 397 8.15 -7.52 8.08
N GLN A 398 6.85 -7.49 7.78
CA GLN A 398 6.07 -6.25 7.62
C GLN A 398 6.04 -5.42 8.91
N MET A 399 5.69 -6.06 10.02
CA MET A 399 5.55 -5.36 11.30
C MET A 399 6.90 -4.85 11.81
N MET A 400 7.95 -5.67 11.74
CA MET A 400 9.28 -5.31 12.23
C MET A 400 9.94 -4.23 11.36
N SER A 401 9.84 -4.30 10.03
CA SER A 401 10.36 -3.25 9.16
C SER A 401 9.57 -1.95 9.32
N SER A 402 8.23 -2.00 9.39
CA SER A 402 7.41 -0.79 9.58
C SER A 402 7.68 -0.07 10.91
N ARG A 403 8.04 -0.81 11.97
CA ARG A 403 8.37 -0.23 13.27
C ARG A 403 9.75 0.44 13.30
N TYR A 404 10.74 -0.14 12.63
CA TYR A 404 12.14 0.24 12.82
C TYR A 404 12.80 0.91 11.61
N PHE A 405 12.13 0.90 10.46
CA PHE A 405 12.52 1.72 9.32
C PHE A 405 12.03 3.16 9.51
N LYS A 406 12.87 4.15 9.17
CA LYS A 406 12.53 5.56 9.26
C LYS A 406 12.19 6.14 7.90
N PHE A 407 11.30 7.10 7.88
CA PHE A 407 10.80 7.76 6.68
C PHE A 407 11.11 9.26 6.74
N THR A 408 11.77 9.79 5.72
CA THR A 408 12.10 11.22 5.58
C THR A 408 11.44 11.85 4.36
N LYS A 409 10.83 11.02 3.51
CA LYS A 409 10.17 11.45 2.27
C LYS A 409 8.77 10.83 2.18
N PRO A 410 7.81 11.52 1.54
CA PRO A 410 6.50 10.95 1.24
C PRO A 410 6.60 9.77 0.26
N ARG A 411 5.52 9.01 0.15
CA ARG A 411 5.39 7.83 -0.74
C ARG A 411 6.55 6.85 -0.56
N SER A 412 6.95 6.61 0.70
CA SER A 412 8.10 5.76 1.04
C SER A 412 7.73 4.44 1.70
N ILE A 413 6.43 4.14 1.89
CA ILE A 413 5.94 2.84 2.39
C ILE A 413 4.92 2.23 1.44
N LEU A 414 5.21 1.01 0.97
CA LEU A 414 4.32 0.20 0.15
C LEU A 414 4.11 -1.14 0.85
N THR A 415 2.87 -1.43 1.20
CA THR A 415 2.52 -2.63 1.94
C THR A 415 1.05 -2.99 1.67
N SER A 416 0.69 -4.27 1.75
CA SER A 416 -0.70 -4.69 1.76
C SER A 416 -1.25 -4.50 3.18
N GLY A 417 -1.88 -3.36 3.44
CA GLY A 417 -2.32 -2.97 4.78
C GLY A 417 -3.73 -3.41 5.13
N GLY A 418 -4.62 -3.46 4.15
CA GLY A 418 -6.02 -3.79 4.32
C GLY A 418 -6.34 -5.27 4.15
N LEU A 419 -5.93 -5.87 3.05
CA LEU A 419 -6.17 -7.28 2.75
C LEU A 419 -5.12 -8.19 3.41
N GLY A 420 -3.89 -7.74 3.54
CA GLY A 420 -2.80 -8.53 4.11
C GLY A 420 -2.34 -9.65 3.17
N THR A 421 -2.15 -9.32 1.90
CA THR A 421 -1.82 -10.27 0.84
C THR A 421 -0.37 -10.70 0.89
N MET A 422 -0.09 -11.91 1.35
CA MET A 422 1.23 -12.52 1.19
C MET A 422 1.56 -12.68 -0.31
N GLY A 423 2.81 -12.40 -0.68
CA GLY A 423 3.27 -12.37 -2.07
C GLY A 423 3.09 -11.00 -2.76
N TYR A 424 2.55 -9.99 -2.06
CA TYR A 424 2.44 -8.62 -2.55
C TYR A 424 3.82 -7.98 -2.81
N GLY A 425 4.77 -8.23 -1.91
CA GLY A 425 5.99 -7.43 -1.80
C GLY A 425 6.87 -7.44 -3.04
N LEU A 426 7.17 -8.63 -3.59
CA LEU A 426 8.11 -8.77 -4.70
C LEU A 426 7.63 -8.06 -5.98
N PRO A 427 6.42 -8.32 -6.50
CA PRO A 427 5.93 -7.60 -7.68
C PRO A 427 5.68 -6.11 -7.42
N ALA A 428 5.23 -5.71 -6.22
CA ALA A 428 5.08 -4.29 -5.88
C ALA A 428 6.43 -3.55 -5.88
N ALA A 429 7.52 -4.20 -5.43
CA ALA A 429 8.85 -3.63 -5.50
C ALA A 429 9.34 -3.45 -6.94
N ILE A 430 8.98 -4.35 -7.86
CA ILE A 430 9.26 -4.18 -9.30
C ILE A 430 8.56 -2.91 -9.81
N GLY A 431 7.27 -2.77 -9.55
CA GLY A 431 6.51 -1.59 -9.95
C GLY A 431 7.07 -0.29 -9.37
N ALA A 432 7.51 -0.33 -8.11
CA ALA A 432 8.14 0.82 -7.45
C ALA A 432 9.47 1.23 -8.10
N THR A 433 10.35 0.28 -8.44
CA THR A 433 11.64 0.60 -9.11
C THR A 433 11.44 1.22 -10.50
N ILE A 434 10.38 0.82 -11.20
CA ILE A 434 10.04 1.41 -12.50
C ILE A 434 9.47 2.82 -12.33
N ALA A 435 8.66 3.03 -11.30
CA ALA A 435 8.00 4.30 -11.03
C ALA A 435 8.97 5.40 -10.57
N VAL A 436 9.98 5.04 -9.76
CA VAL A 436 10.93 5.98 -9.14
C VAL A 436 12.37 5.45 -9.24
N PRO A 437 12.93 5.36 -10.47
CA PRO A 437 14.23 4.75 -10.72
C PRO A 437 15.39 5.48 -10.03
N GLU A 438 15.20 6.74 -9.62
CA GLU A 438 16.18 7.54 -8.88
C GLU A 438 16.21 7.22 -7.38
N ARG A 439 15.27 6.40 -6.87
CA ARG A 439 15.19 6.04 -5.45
C ARG A 439 15.60 4.59 -5.21
N THR A 440 16.31 4.35 -4.13
CA THR A 440 16.55 2.98 -3.68
C THR A 440 15.25 2.35 -3.20
N VAL A 441 14.89 1.18 -3.76
CA VAL A 441 13.72 0.39 -3.35
C VAL A 441 14.21 -0.83 -2.57
N CYS A 442 13.82 -0.92 -1.30
CA CYS A 442 14.15 -2.02 -0.40
C CYS A 442 12.90 -2.87 -0.14
N LEU A 443 12.92 -4.10 -0.60
CA LEU A 443 11.87 -5.09 -0.29
C LEU A 443 12.25 -5.87 0.97
N PHE A 444 11.42 -5.81 2.00
CA PHE A 444 11.48 -6.72 3.14
C PHE A 444 10.42 -7.80 2.98
N THR A 445 10.86 -9.04 2.94
CA THR A 445 9.99 -10.21 2.77
C THR A 445 10.37 -11.34 3.71
N GLY A 446 9.41 -12.15 4.12
CA GLY A 446 9.66 -13.42 4.80
C GLY A 446 9.80 -14.55 3.79
N ASP A 447 10.34 -15.65 4.24
CA ASP A 447 10.51 -16.89 3.46
C ASP A 447 9.20 -17.42 2.87
N GLY A 448 8.09 -17.34 3.61
CA GLY A 448 6.77 -17.74 3.14
C GLY A 448 6.20 -16.81 2.07
N GLY A 449 6.25 -15.49 2.29
CA GLY A 449 5.73 -14.50 1.33
C GLY A 449 6.54 -14.46 0.03
N PHE A 450 7.86 -14.55 0.13
CA PHE A 450 8.76 -14.57 -1.03
C PHE A 450 8.46 -15.72 -1.99
N GLN A 451 8.13 -16.91 -1.47
CA GLN A 451 7.82 -18.07 -2.31
C GLN A 451 6.50 -17.93 -3.09
N MET A 452 5.55 -17.09 -2.63
CA MET A 452 4.23 -16.99 -3.27
C MET A 452 4.28 -16.33 -4.66
N ASN A 453 5.24 -15.44 -4.89
CA ASN A 453 5.46 -14.79 -6.20
C ASN A 453 6.93 -14.85 -6.64
N ILE A 454 7.66 -15.88 -6.23
CA ILE A 454 9.09 -16.07 -6.54
C ILE A 454 9.39 -16.09 -8.04
N GLN A 455 8.44 -16.49 -8.89
CA GLN A 455 8.56 -16.46 -10.34
C GLN A 455 8.81 -15.06 -10.90
N GLU A 456 8.45 -14.01 -10.16
CA GLU A 456 8.70 -12.61 -10.57
C GLU A 456 10.20 -12.23 -10.54
N LEU A 457 11.08 -13.11 -10.01
CA LEU A 457 12.52 -12.99 -10.24
C LEU A 457 12.83 -13.01 -11.75
N GLY A 458 12.02 -13.71 -12.55
CA GLY A 458 12.13 -13.67 -14.00
C GLY A 458 11.80 -12.28 -14.59
N THR A 459 10.85 -11.57 -14.00
CA THR A 459 10.52 -10.18 -14.36
C THR A 459 11.66 -9.24 -13.95
N ILE A 460 12.22 -9.40 -12.75
CA ILE A 460 13.39 -8.64 -12.29
C ILE A 460 14.58 -8.84 -13.24
N MET A 461 14.87 -10.08 -13.64
CA MET A 461 15.96 -10.42 -14.56
C MET A 461 15.77 -9.71 -15.92
N GLU A 462 14.57 -9.79 -16.50
CA GLU A 462 14.25 -9.21 -17.81
C GLU A 462 14.31 -7.68 -17.79
N GLN A 463 13.70 -7.06 -16.78
CA GLN A 463 13.63 -5.61 -16.61
C GLN A 463 14.90 -5.00 -15.99
N ARG A 464 15.81 -5.81 -15.46
CA ARG A 464 16.94 -5.38 -14.62
C ARG A 464 16.48 -4.48 -13.47
N ALA A 465 15.29 -4.73 -12.93
CA ALA A 465 14.70 -3.93 -11.87
C ALA A 465 15.58 -3.92 -10.62
N ALA A 466 16.08 -2.76 -10.20
CA ALA A 466 17.08 -2.60 -9.14
C ALA A 466 16.51 -2.80 -7.72
N VAL A 467 15.71 -3.86 -7.51
CA VAL A 467 15.12 -4.19 -6.22
C VAL A 467 16.20 -4.72 -5.27
N LYS A 468 16.36 -4.09 -4.11
CA LYS A 468 17.18 -4.59 -2.99
C LYS A 468 16.29 -5.47 -2.12
N MET A 469 16.39 -6.78 -2.34
CA MET A 469 15.54 -7.78 -1.67
C MET A 469 16.19 -8.23 -0.36
N ILE A 470 15.57 -7.94 0.77
CA ILE A 470 15.98 -8.38 2.11
C ILE A 470 15.04 -9.50 2.54
N LEU A 471 15.50 -10.73 2.37
CA LEU A 471 14.77 -11.94 2.74
C LEU A 471 15.09 -12.30 4.19
N LEU A 472 14.14 -12.06 5.09
CA LEU A 472 14.22 -12.40 6.52
C LEU A 472 13.69 -13.81 6.72
N ASN A 473 14.60 -14.78 6.73
CA ASN A 473 14.28 -16.21 6.82
C ASN A 473 14.30 -16.69 8.27
N ASN A 474 13.14 -17.02 8.82
CA ASN A 474 13.00 -17.63 10.15
C ASN A 474 12.45 -19.06 10.13
N ASN A 475 12.35 -19.70 8.96
CA ASN A 475 11.83 -21.06 8.75
C ASN A 475 10.39 -21.28 9.28
N TYR A 476 9.59 -20.19 9.36
CA TYR A 476 8.21 -20.25 9.83
C TYR A 476 7.30 -19.27 9.08
N LEU A 477 6.03 -19.58 9.02
CA LEU A 477 4.98 -18.59 8.86
C LEU A 477 4.86 -17.80 10.18
N GLY A 478 5.79 -16.86 10.39
CA GLY A 478 6.16 -16.32 11.69
C GLY A 478 4.99 -15.68 12.46
N ASN A 479 4.13 -14.88 11.80
CA ASN A 479 2.95 -14.29 12.45
C ASN A 479 1.95 -15.37 12.90
N VAL A 480 1.70 -16.39 12.07
CA VAL A 480 0.79 -17.49 12.42
C VAL A 480 1.37 -18.30 13.56
N ARG A 481 2.69 -18.59 13.53
CA ARG A 481 3.39 -19.23 14.64
C ARG A 481 3.25 -18.45 15.95
N GLN A 482 3.45 -17.12 15.92
CA GLN A 482 3.30 -16.27 17.09
C GLN A 482 1.88 -16.37 17.69
N TRP A 483 0.85 -16.39 16.86
CA TRP A 483 -0.52 -16.57 17.32
C TRP A 483 -0.75 -17.96 17.91
N GLN A 484 -0.20 -19.01 17.31
CA GLN A 484 -0.27 -20.37 17.85
C GLN A 484 0.44 -20.49 19.20
N GLU A 485 1.55 -19.78 19.37
CA GLU A 485 2.27 -19.70 20.64
C GLU A 485 1.43 -19.01 21.72
N LEU A 486 1.00 -17.77 21.45
CA LEU A 486 0.36 -16.92 22.45
C LEU A 486 -1.08 -17.35 22.80
N PHE A 487 -1.83 -17.87 21.83
CA PHE A 487 -3.28 -18.09 21.97
C PHE A 487 -3.73 -19.54 21.77
N PHE A 488 -2.84 -20.44 21.33
CA PHE A 488 -3.20 -21.83 21.02
C PHE A 488 -2.26 -22.85 21.69
N ASN A 489 -1.72 -22.53 22.88
CA ASN A 489 -0.91 -23.42 23.72
C ASN A 489 0.27 -24.06 22.97
N HIS A 490 1.02 -23.28 22.17
CA HIS A 490 2.18 -23.73 21.38
C HIS A 490 1.85 -24.88 20.40
N ARG A 491 0.64 -24.97 19.92
CA ARG A 491 0.22 -26.00 18.96
C ARG A 491 0.53 -25.54 17.54
N TYR A 492 1.80 -25.70 17.13
CA TYR A 492 2.32 -25.31 15.82
C TYR A 492 1.83 -26.26 14.73
N SER A 493 0.79 -25.86 13.99
CA SER A 493 0.20 -26.64 12.92
C SER A 493 0.44 -25.94 11.59
N TRP A 494 1.16 -26.59 10.67
CA TRP A 494 1.44 -26.11 9.31
C TRP A 494 2.20 -24.78 9.24
N THR A 495 2.94 -24.42 10.29
CA THR A 495 3.71 -23.18 10.34
C THR A 495 5.22 -23.34 10.16
N PRO A 496 5.86 -24.45 10.56
CA PRO A 496 7.25 -24.69 10.20
C PRO A 496 7.41 -24.85 8.68
N MET A 497 8.45 -24.26 8.11
CA MET A 497 8.75 -24.30 6.68
C MET A 497 10.11 -24.94 6.43
N LEU A 498 10.18 -25.85 5.46
CA LEU A 498 11.43 -26.29 4.87
C LEU A 498 11.70 -25.45 3.62
N ASN A 499 12.74 -24.64 3.68
CA ASN A 499 13.05 -23.68 2.64
C ASN A 499 14.08 -24.20 1.62
N PRO A 500 14.01 -23.77 0.35
CA PRO A 500 15.04 -24.05 -0.64
C PRO A 500 16.30 -23.21 -0.38
N ASP A 501 17.38 -23.49 -1.11
CA ASP A 501 18.54 -22.60 -1.19
C ASP A 501 18.19 -21.37 -2.05
N TYR A 502 17.90 -20.25 -1.41
CA TYR A 502 17.54 -19.02 -2.09
C TYR A 502 18.70 -18.39 -2.86
N ALA A 503 19.95 -18.65 -2.45
CA ALA A 503 21.12 -18.15 -3.19
C ALA A 503 21.25 -18.86 -4.54
N LEU A 504 21.03 -20.18 -4.58
CA LEU A 504 21.00 -20.95 -5.85
C LEU A 504 19.84 -20.50 -6.75
N ILE A 505 18.68 -20.20 -6.17
CA ILE A 505 17.54 -19.68 -6.93
C ILE A 505 17.88 -18.32 -7.54
N ALA A 506 18.39 -17.36 -6.76
CA ALA A 506 18.80 -16.06 -7.25
C ALA A 506 19.87 -16.16 -8.35
N GLN A 507 20.86 -17.03 -8.15
CA GLN A 507 21.90 -17.32 -9.15
C GLN A 507 21.30 -17.85 -10.45
N GLY A 508 20.27 -18.70 -10.38
CA GLY A 508 19.55 -19.21 -11.56
C GLY A 508 18.90 -18.11 -12.41
N TYR A 509 18.53 -17.00 -11.78
CA TYR A 509 18.03 -15.79 -12.46
C TYR A 509 19.12 -14.74 -12.73
N GLY A 510 20.40 -15.05 -12.46
CA GLY A 510 21.51 -14.11 -12.66
C GLY A 510 21.51 -12.94 -11.65
N ILE A 511 20.83 -13.09 -10.52
CA ILE A 511 20.74 -12.08 -9.47
C ILE A 511 21.83 -12.32 -8.42
N PRO A 512 22.73 -11.35 -8.16
CA PRO A 512 23.70 -11.44 -7.08
C PRO A 512 23.02 -11.65 -5.73
N SER A 513 23.62 -12.47 -4.87
CA SER A 513 23.06 -12.77 -3.56
C SER A 513 24.11 -13.02 -2.51
N ARG A 514 23.78 -12.74 -1.25
CA ARG A 514 24.61 -13.08 -0.09
C ARG A 514 23.75 -13.61 1.05
N LEU A 515 24.18 -14.73 1.64
CA LEU A 515 23.62 -15.26 2.88
C LEU A 515 24.36 -14.63 4.06
N VAL A 516 23.62 -14.14 5.04
CA VAL A 516 24.12 -13.62 6.32
C VAL A 516 23.54 -14.46 7.45
N VAL A 517 24.44 -15.06 8.23
CA VAL A 517 24.12 -15.85 9.42
C VAL A 517 24.71 -15.17 10.67
N GLU A 518 25.92 -14.66 10.54
CA GLU A 518 26.64 -14.01 11.64
C GLU A 518 26.43 -12.49 11.63
N ARG A 519 26.29 -11.91 12.83
CA ARG A 519 25.98 -10.47 12.99
C ARG A 519 27.10 -9.58 12.45
N GLU A 520 28.33 -10.01 12.59
CA GLU A 520 29.54 -9.30 12.16
C GLU A 520 29.56 -9.08 10.64
N ASP A 521 28.89 -9.94 9.86
CA ASP A 521 28.84 -9.85 8.40
C ASP A 521 27.74 -8.90 7.88
N LEU A 522 26.79 -8.51 8.75
CA LEU A 522 25.57 -7.84 8.31
C LEU A 522 25.84 -6.47 7.68
N ASP A 523 26.68 -5.64 8.28
CA ASP A 523 26.97 -4.27 7.79
C ASP A 523 27.70 -4.30 6.44
N ASP A 524 28.64 -5.23 6.28
CA ASP A 524 29.35 -5.44 5.00
C ASP A 524 28.41 -5.96 3.91
N ALA A 525 27.51 -6.85 4.25
CA ALA A 525 26.52 -7.39 3.30
C ALA A 525 25.48 -6.35 2.87
N ILE A 526 25.03 -5.48 3.79
CA ILE A 526 24.15 -4.36 3.45
C ILE A 526 24.86 -3.39 2.51
N ARG A 527 26.13 -3.06 2.77
CA ARG A 527 26.92 -2.19 1.90
C ARG A 527 27.08 -2.81 0.51
N GLU A 528 27.46 -4.10 0.42
CA GLU A 528 27.57 -4.83 -0.85
C GLU A 528 26.25 -4.79 -1.64
N MET A 529 25.13 -5.04 -0.97
CA MET A 529 23.81 -4.96 -1.58
C MET A 529 23.50 -3.57 -2.15
N LEU A 530 23.80 -2.51 -1.41
CA LEU A 530 23.51 -1.14 -1.82
C LEU A 530 24.44 -0.63 -2.92
N GLU A 531 25.71 -1.04 -2.92
CA GLU A 531 26.72 -0.66 -3.91
C GLU A 531 26.59 -1.47 -5.21
N THR A 532 25.94 -2.63 -5.18
CA THR A 532 25.71 -3.44 -6.39
C THR A 532 24.74 -2.72 -7.32
N ASP A 533 25.13 -2.52 -8.58
CA ASP A 533 24.22 -2.03 -9.61
C ASP A 533 23.16 -3.10 -9.95
N GLY A 534 21.88 -2.68 -10.03
CA GLY A 534 20.76 -3.57 -10.30
C GLY A 534 20.22 -4.33 -9.08
N PRO A 535 19.55 -5.48 -9.28
CA PRO A 535 18.92 -6.26 -8.21
C PRO A 535 19.96 -6.96 -7.33
N PHE A 536 19.59 -7.21 -6.07
CA PHE A 536 20.38 -7.99 -5.13
C PHE A 536 19.49 -8.72 -4.14
N LEU A 537 19.80 -9.98 -3.82
CA LEU A 537 19.13 -10.76 -2.77
C LEU A 537 20.03 -10.88 -1.54
N LEU A 538 19.69 -10.14 -0.49
CA LEU A 538 20.28 -10.30 0.84
C LEU A 538 19.44 -11.31 1.64
N HIS A 539 19.91 -12.54 1.75
CA HIS A 539 19.26 -13.59 2.53
C HIS A 539 19.81 -13.53 3.96
N VAL A 540 18.96 -13.19 4.92
CA VAL A 540 19.35 -13.09 6.34
C VAL A 540 18.66 -14.19 7.13
N ALA A 541 19.47 -15.08 7.74
CA ALA A 541 18.97 -16.06 8.70
C ALA A 541 18.70 -15.35 10.03
N VAL A 542 17.42 -15.21 10.38
CA VAL A 542 17.01 -14.53 11.61
C VAL A 542 16.48 -15.53 12.64
N LYS A 543 16.37 -15.09 13.90
CA LYS A 543 15.86 -15.91 14.99
C LYS A 543 14.49 -16.51 14.65
N GLU A 544 14.37 -17.84 14.73
CA GLU A 544 13.18 -18.59 14.31
C GLU A 544 11.94 -18.24 15.13
N GLU A 545 12.08 -18.14 16.45
CA GLU A 545 10.98 -17.99 17.41
C GLU A 545 10.84 -16.57 17.98
N ALA A 546 11.32 -15.55 17.26
CA ALA A 546 11.10 -14.18 17.68
C ALA A 546 9.64 -13.77 17.47
N ASN A 547 9.06 -13.08 18.45
CA ASN A 547 7.74 -12.48 18.37
C ASN A 547 7.83 -10.99 18.09
N VAL A 548 6.80 -10.46 17.41
CA VAL A 548 6.65 -8.99 17.23
C VAL A 548 6.00 -8.43 18.48
N MET A 549 6.77 -7.69 19.25
CA MET A 549 6.35 -7.02 20.48
C MET A 549 6.68 -5.53 20.39
N PRO A 550 5.99 -4.67 21.16
CA PRO A 550 4.78 -4.96 21.93
C PRO A 550 3.58 -5.24 21.01
N MET A 551 2.55 -5.88 21.56
CA MET A 551 1.35 -6.21 20.82
C MET A 551 0.10 -6.01 21.68
N THR A 552 -0.95 -5.42 21.09
CA THR A 552 -2.29 -5.44 21.69
C THR A 552 -2.96 -6.79 21.36
N PRO A 553 -3.30 -7.62 22.34
CA PRO A 553 -3.98 -8.89 22.10
C PRO A 553 -5.34 -8.70 21.40
N PRO A 554 -5.81 -9.68 20.63
CA PRO A 554 -7.14 -9.62 20.01
C PRO A 554 -8.24 -9.40 21.03
N GLY A 555 -9.12 -8.42 20.80
CA GLY A 555 -10.22 -8.09 21.69
C GLY A 555 -9.86 -7.28 22.94
N ALA A 556 -8.57 -7.02 23.18
CA ALA A 556 -8.12 -6.14 24.23
C ALA A 556 -8.31 -4.66 23.86
N THR A 557 -8.32 -3.79 24.85
CA THR A 557 -8.26 -2.34 24.60
C THR A 557 -6.90 -1.94 24.06
N VAL A 558 -6.84 -0.91 23.23
CA VAL A 558 -5.60 -0.48 22.54
C VAL A 558 -4.45 -0.18 23.52
N SER A 559 -4.74 0.25 24.73
CA SER A 559 -3.74 0.53 25.77
C SER A 559 -3.25 -0.71 26.53
N GLU A 560 -3.89 -1.87 26.40
CA GLU A 560 -3.49 -3.12 27.06
C GLU A 560 -2.50 -3.90 26.19
N MET A 561 -1.28 -3.39 26.08
CA MET A 561 -0.23 -4.04 25.30
C MET A 561 0.56 -5.05 26.14
N ILE A 562 0.91 -6.18 25.53
CA ILE A 562 1.87 -7.15 26.08
C ILE A 562 3.26 -6.90 25.50
N PHE A 563 4.30 -7.20 26.29
CA PHE A 563 5.71 -6.96 25.94
C PHE A 563 6.52 -8.25 25.83
N GLU A 564 5.95 -9.38 26.27
CA GLU A 564 6.55 -10.72 26.28
C GLU A 564 5.55 -11.75 25.81
#